data_046329627df1c91cc64619f66bb2fec7
#
_entry.id   046329627df1c91cc64619f66bb2fec7
#
_cell.length_a   1.000
_cell.length_b   1.000
_cell.length_c   1.000
_cell.angle_alpha   90.00
_cell.angle_beta   90.00
_cell.angle_gamma   90.00
#
_symmetry.space_group_name_H-M   'P 1'
#
loop_
_entity.id
_entity.type
_entity.pdbx_description
1 polymer ?
#
loop_
_entity_poly.entity_id
_entity_poly.type
_entity_poly.pdbx_seq_one_letter_code
_entity_poly.pdbx_strand_id
1 'polypeptide(L)'
;NKINAAYALGGPTLLIQTIEQLTGVRIDHYAAIDFAGLIQVTDDLGGVDVVVAETTSNGPYTFTEGLNHLDGDQARWYVGQRYDLPGGDFDRVRRQQNYLRAMFTKLFSQEVFTSPGKLDSTLLAVTNAVAVDDALDNGDLLSLAYSLRGLTPADVEFFTAPVLGIG
;
A
#
# COMPACT_ATOMS: atom_id res chain seq x y z
N ASN A 1 15.39 -4.81 -19.24
CA ASN A 1 14.03 -4.25 -19.02
C ASN A 1 13.75 -4.20 -17.53
N LYS A 2 13.00 -3.18 -17.08
CA LYS A 2 12.56 -3.10 -15.67
C LYS A 2 11.48 -4.15 -15.43
N ILE A 3 11.41 -4.70 -14.21
CA ILE A 3 10.46 -5.75 -13.85
C ILE A 3 8.99 -5.35 -14.11
N ASN A 4 8.66 -4.07 -13.94
CA ASN A 4 7.31 -3.56 -14.22
C ASN A 4 6.93 -3.60 -15.72
N ALA A 5 7.88 -3.79 -16.62
CA ALA A 5 7.57 -4.03 -18.03
C ALA A 5 6.80 -5.34 -18.24
N ALA A 6 7.01 -6.33 -17.39
CA ALA A 6 6.26 -7.58 -17.41
C ALA A 6 4.75 -7.34 -17.20
N TYR A 7 4.40 -6.45 -16.25
CA TYR A 7 3.00 -6.09 -16.04
C TYR A 7 2.39 -5.38 -17.27
N ALA A 8 3.13 -4.46 -17.88
CA ALA A 8 2.65 -3.74 -19.05
C ALA A 8 2.46 -4.64 -20.29
N LEU A 9 3.25 -5.71 -20.41
CA LEU A 9 3.23 -6.61 -21.56
C LEU A 9 2.28 -7.81 -21.41
N GLY A 10 2.12 -8.32 -20.20
CA GLY A 10 1.35 -9.55 -19.97
C GLY A 10 0.57 -9.55 -18.65
N GLY A 11 0.32 -8.37 -18.08
CA GLY A 11 -0.50 -8.22 -16.88
C GLY A 11 0.08 -8.90 -15.64
N PRO A 12 -0.80 -9.19 -14.66
CA PRO A 12 -0.40 -9.84 -13.41
C PRO A 12 0.30 -11.18 -13.63
N THR A 13 -0.21 -12.00 -14.53
CA THR A 13 0.32 -13.35 -14.78
C THR A 13 1.80 -13.31 -15.18
N LEU A 14 2.17 -12.47 -16.14
CA LEU A 14 3.56 -12.36 -16.58
C LEU A 14 4.45 -11.72 -15.48
N LEU A 15 3.91 -10.78 -14.71
CA LEU A 15 4.64 -10.18 -13.58
C LEU A 15 4.93 -11.22 -12.50
N ILE A 16 3.93 -12.01 -12.09
CA ILE A 16 4.08 -13.09 -11.11
C ILE A 16 5.14 -14.09 -11.57
N GLN A 17 5.00 -14.64 -12.79
CA GLN A 17 6.00 -15.55 -13.35
C GLN A 17 7.41 -14.96 -13.37
N THR A 18 7.54 -13.68 -13.70
CA THR A 18 8.84 -12.99 -13.73
C THR A 18 9.45 -12.88 -12.33
N ILE A 19 8.64 -12.56 -11.32
CA ILE A 19 9.11 -12.46 -9.93
C ILE A 19 9.50 -13.84 -9.41
N GLU A 20 8.66 -14.86 -9.62
CA GLU A 20 8.94 -16.23 -9.20
C GLU A 20 10.24 -16.77 -9.81
N GLN A 21 10.46 -16.53 -11.11
CA GLN A 21 11.70 -16.93 -11.79
C GLN A 21 12.93 -16.21 -11.25
N LEU A 22 12.82 -14.95 -10.85
CA LEU A 22 13.93 -14.16 -10.34
C LEU A 22 14.28 -14.49 -8.89
N THR A 23 13.27 -14.82 -8.08
CA THR A 23 13.42 -14.96 -6.63
C THR A 23 13.41 -16.40 -6.16
N GLY A 24 12.85 -17.32 -6.94
CA GLY A 24 12.56 -18.71 -6.52
C GLY A 24 11.43 -18.80 -5.48
N VAL A 25 10.73 -17.69 -5.22
CA VAL A 25 9.62 -17.64 -4.25
C VAL A 25 8.31 -17.78 -5.01
N ARG A 26 7.47 -18.72 -4.56
CA ARG A 26 6.12 -18.88 -5.10
C ARG A 26 5.21 -17.77 -4.60
N ILE A 27 4.38 -17.25 -5.49
CA ILE A 27 3.35 -16.26 -5.18
C ILE A 27 1.99 -16.96 -5.22
N ASP A 28 1.33 -17.04 -4.08
CA ASP A 28 0.04 -17.74 -3.96
C ASP A 28 -1.13 -16.82 -4.32
N HIS A 29 -1.02 -15.53 -4.00
CA HIS A 29 -2.09 -14.55 -4.24
C HIS A 29 -1.53 -13.23 -4.77
N TYR A 30 -2.40 -12.53 -5.49
CA TYR A 30 -2.13 -11.25 -6.09
C TYR A 30 -3.22 -10.25 -5.71
N ALA A 31 -2.80 -9.04 -5.38
CA ALA A 31 -3.70 -7.93 -5.14
C ALA A 31 -3.16 -6.67 -5.82
N ALA A 32 -4.04 -5.91 -6.45
CA ALA A 32 -3.73 -4.62 -7.04
C ALA A 32 -4.73 -3.57 -6.60
N ILE A 33 -4.22 -2.38 -6.39
CA ILE A 33 -5.02 -1.19 -6.13
C ILE A 33 -4.60 -0.09 -7.10
N ASP A 34 -5.56 0.57 -7.71
CA ASP A 34 -5.32 1.76 -8.51
C ASP A 34 -5.43 3.04 -7.65
N PHE A 35 -5.19 4.21 -8.25
CA PHE A 35 -5.30 5.46 -7.52
C PHE A 35 -6.72 5.79 -7.06
N ALA A 36 -7.74 5.36 -7.78
CA ALA A 36 -9.12 5.58 -7.37
C ALA A 36 -9.46 4.76 -6.13
N GLY A 37 -9.08 3.48 -6.13
CA GLY A 37 -9.22 2.59 -4.98
C GLY A 37 -8.43 3.06 -3.76
N LEU A 38 -7.19 3.55 -3.99
CA LEU A 38 -6.37 4.11 -2.91
C LEU A 38 -7.06 5.31 -2.24
N ILE A 39 -7.60 6.25 -3.04
CA ILE A 39 -8.35 7.39 -2.52
C ILE A 39 -9.54 6.90 -1.71
N GLN A 40 -10.35 6.02 -2.28
CA GLN A 40 -11.56 5.51 -1.64
C GLN A 40 -11.27 4.82 -0.30
N VAL A 41 -10.33 3.89 -0.27
CA VAL A 41 -9.96 3.20 0.99
C VAL A 41 -9.44 4.18 2.03
N THR A 42 -8.63 5.16 1.63
CA THR A 42 -8.11 6.17 2.57
C THR A 42 -9.25 6.97 3.19
N ASP A 43 -10.20 7.42 2.37
CA ASP A 43 -11.34 8.22 2.84
C ASP A 43 -12.30 7.40 3.71
N ASP A 44 -12.56 6.14 3.35
CA ASP A 44 -13.41 5.23 4.14
C ASP A 44 -12.80 4.90 5.51
N LEU A 45 -11.48 4.91 5.61
CA LEU A 45 -10.75 4.79 6.89
C LEU A 45 -10.75 6.09 7.70
N GLY A 46 -11.25 7.19 7.15
CA GLY A 46 -11.20 8.52 7.76
C GLY A 46 -9.81 9.14 7.72
N GLY A 47 -9.03 8.82 6.69
CA GLY A 47 -7.66 9.29 6.51
C GLY A 47 -6.62 8.43 7.21
N VAL A 48 -5.35 8.68 6.88
CA VAL A 48 -4.18 8.01 7.45
C VAL A 48 -3.14 9.01 7.96
N ASP A 49 -2.46 8.65 9.02
CA ASP A 49 -1.42 9.47 9.63
C ASP A 49 -0.02 8.99 9.19
N VAL A 50 0.72 9.85 8.49
CA VAL A 50 2.09 9.57 8.04
C VAL A 50 3.08 10.50 8.71
N VAL A 51 4.28 9.99 8.99
CA VAL A 51 5.40 10.82 9.46
C VAL A 51 6.27 11.19 8.27
N VAL A 52 6.33 12.46 7.95
CA VAL A 52 7.12 13.03 6.86
C VAL A 52 8.50 13.43 7.38
N ALA A 53 9.55 12.95 6.72
CA ALA A 53 10.93 13.20 7.16
C ALA A 53 11.40 14.63 6.86
N GLU A 54 10.95 15.22 5.77
CA GLU A 54 11.31 16.57 5.32
C GLU A 54 10.12 17.21 4.61
N THR A 55 9.96 18.52 4.81
CA THR A 55 8.88 19.27 4.15
C THR A 55 9.06 19.25 2.62
N THR A 56 8.03 18.82 1.91
CA THR A 56 8.01 18.78 0.44
C THR A 56 6.66 19.21 -0.08
N SER A 57 6.59 19.62 -1.36
CA SER A 57 5.34 19.96 -2.02
C SER A 57 5.15 19.10 -3.27
N ASN A 58 3.91 18.70 -3.55
CA ASN A 58 3.54 18.01 -4.77
C ASN A 58 2.14 18.42 -5.22
N GLY A 59 2.02 18.99 -6.41
CA GLY A 59 0.77 19.55 -6.89
C GLY A 59 0.23 20.63 -5.95
N PRO A 60 -1.04 20.54 -5.52
CA PRO A 60 -1.66 21.54 -4.65
C PRO A 60 -1.28 21.37 -3.16
N TYR A 61 -0.55 20.33 -2.78
CA TYR A 61 -0.32 19.96 -1.38
C TYR A 61 1.12 20.18 -0.94
N THR A 62 1.27 20.61 0.31
CA THR A 62 2.54 20.65 1.05
C THR A 62 2.45 19.67 2.20
N PHE A 63 3.41 18.75 2.24
CA PHE A 63 3.58 17.76 3.31
C PHE A 63 4.69 18.27 4.23
N THR A 64 4.33 18.69 5.43
CA THR A 64 5.28 19.27 6.39
C THR A 64 6.04 18.19 7.14
N GLU A 65 7.29 18.48 7.51
CA GLU A 65 8.06 17.60 8.39
C GLU A 65 7.26 17.27 9.67
N GLY A 66 7.28 16.00 10.06
CA GLY A 66 6.51 15.48 11.20
C GLY A 66 5.22 14.79 10.79
N LEU A 67 4.23 14.79 11.69
CA LEU A 67 2.98 14.07 11.52
C LEU A 67 2.04 14.84 10.57
N ASN A 68 1.55 14.14 9.55
CA ASN A 68 0.54 14.65 8.61
C ASN A 68 -0.64 13.68 8.56
N HIS A 69 -1.85 14.20 8.66
CA HIS A 69 -3.07 13.47 8.40
C HIS A 69 -3.43 13.64 6.92
N LEU A 70 -3.56 12.54 6.19
CA LEU A 70 -3.82 12.54 4.76
C LEU A 70 -5.21 11.98 4.48
N ASP A 71 -6.05 12.74 3.79
CA ASP A 71 -7.22 12.22 3.08
C ASP A 71 -6.79 11.46 1.80
N GLY A 72 -7.76 10.90 1.07
CA GLY A 72 -7.46 10.09 -0.11
C GLY A 72 -6.76 10.85 -1.22
N ASP A 73 -7.15 12.09 -1.51
CA ASP A 73 -6.49 12.88 -2.56
C ASP A 73 -5.07 13.30 -2.13
N GLN A 74 -4.88 13.71 -0.89
CA GLN A 74 -3.56 13.99 -0.32
C GLN A 74 -2.67 12.74 -0.34
N ALA A 75 -3.20 11.56 0.02
CA ALA A 75 -2.48 10.30 -0.03
C ALA A 75 -2.00 9.97 -1.45
N ARG A 76 -2.87 10.15 -2.45
CA ARG A 76 -2.52 9.98 -3.87
C ARG A 76 -1.34 10.86 -4.29
N TRP A 77 -1.38 12.15 -3.93
CA TRP A 77 -0.29 13.08 -4.23
C TRP A 77 0.98 12.73 -3.46
N TYR A 78 0.85 12.28 -2.21
CA TYR A 78 1.98 11.87 -1.37
C TYR A 78 2.72 10.66 -1.94
N VAL A 79 2.02 9.58 -2.27
CA VAL A 79 2.64 8.34 -2.79
C VAL A 79 3.09 8.47 -4.25
N GLY A 80 2.47 9.38 -5.00
CA GLY A 80 2.76 9.63 -6.41
C GLY A 80 3.92 10.61 -6.66
N GLN A 81 4.46 11.26 -5.64
CA GLN A 81 5.51 12.27 -5.80
C GLN A 81 6.77 11.66 -6.44
N ARG A 82 7.27 12.33 -7.50
CA ARG A 82 8.45 11.89 -8.26
C ARG A 82 9.57 12.94 -8.31
N TYR A 83 9.22 14.21 -8.09
CA TYR A 83 10.12 15.35 -8.18
C TYR A 83 10.28 16.00 -6.81
N ASP A 84 11.34 16.75 -6.64
CA ASP A 84 11.67 17.47 -5.40
C ASP A 84 11.82 16.54 -4.18
N LEU A 85 12.33 15.32 -4.43
CA LEU A 85 12.71 14.37 -3.41
C LEU A 85 14.24 14.24 -3.42
N PRO A 86 14.95 14.55 -2.30
CA PRO A 86 16.40 14.54 -2.25
C PRO A 86 17.04 13.19 -2.65
N GLY A 87 16.42 12.08 -2.25
CA GLY A 87 16.84 10.71 -2.60
C GLY A 87 16.16 10.15 -3.85
N GLY A 88 15.41 10.97 -4.62
CA GLY A 88 14.81 10.58 -5.89
C GLY A 88 13.84 9.40 -5.76
N ASP A 89 14.06 8.36 -6.56
CA ASP A 89 13.17 7.18 -6.62
C ASP A 89 13.16 6.37 -5.31
N PHE A 90 14.24 6.39 -4.53
CA PHE A 90 14.30 5.73 -3.23
C PHE A 90 13.40 6.42 -2.21
N ASP A 91 13.30 7.73 -2.24
CA ASP A 91 12.40 8.46 -1.34
C ASP A 91 10.93 8.23 -1.73
N ARG A 92 10.63 8.06 -3.02
CA ARG A 92 9.30 7.63 -3.45
C ARG A 92 8.95 6.26 -2.86
N VAL A 93 9.85 5.28 -2.93
CA VAL A 93 9.64 3.95 -2.34
C VAL A 93 9.42 4.06 -0.83
N ARG A 94 10.22 4.87 -0.12
CA ARG A 94 10.05 5.11 1.32
C ARG A 94 8.69 5.72 1.65
N ARG A 95 8.20 6.66 0.84
CA ARG A 95 6.87 7.26 1.01
C ARG A 95 5.76 6.24 0.81
N GLN A 96 5.86 5.40 -0.21
CA GLN A 96 4.90 4.32 -0.43
C GLN A 96 4.91 3.33 0.73
N GLN A 97 6.07 2.93 1.24
CA GLN A 97 6.18 2.06 2.42
C GLN A 97 5.62 2.73 3.68
N ASN A 98 5.89 4.03 3.88
CA ASN A 98 5.38 4.80 5.01
C ASN A 98 3.84 4.89 4.96
N TYR A 99 3.28 5.18 3.80
CA TYR A 99 1.84 5.20 3.59
C TYR A 99 1.20 3.82 3.83
N LEU A 100 1.78 2.74 3.30
CA LEU A 100 1.29 1.38 3.53
C LEU A 100 1.33 1.03 5.02
N ARG A 101 2.40 1.40 5.73
CA ARG A 101 2.49 1.20 7.18
C ARG A 101 1.38 1.96 7.92
N ALA A 102 1.12 3.22 7.55
CA ALA A 102 0.05 4.03 8.12
C ALA A 102 -1.33 3.41 7.86
N MET A 103 -1.57 2.95 6.64
CA MET A 103 -2.79 2.25 6.25
C MET A 103 -2.99 0.95 7.07
N PHE A 104 -1.96 0.10 7.18
CA PHE A 104 -2.03 -1.10 8.02
C PHE A 104 -2.29 -0.77 9.48
N THR A 105 -1.63 0.27 10.01
CA THR A 105 -1.86 0.74 11.39
C THR A 105 -3.33 1.11 11.61
N LYS A 106 -3.94 1.79 10.64
CA LYS A 106 -5.34 2.18 10.72
C LYS A 106 -6.28 0.98 10.56
N LEU A 107 -6.03 0.11 9.58
CA LEU A 107 -6.82 -1.11 9.32
C LEU A 107 -6.82 -2.05 10.53
N PHE A 108 -5.68 -2.25 11.17
CA PHE A 108 -5.54 -3.12 12.35
C PHE A 108 -5.73 -2.39 13.68
N SER A 109 -6.25 -1.16 13.65
CA SER A 109 -6.56 -0.43 14.86
C SER A 109 -7.71 -1.11 15.63
N GLN A 110 -7.66 -1.04 16.97
CA GLN A 110 -8.76 -1.56 17.82
C GLN A 110 -10.11 -0.93 17.45
N GLU A 111 -10.12 0.29 16.96
CA GLU A 111 -11.33 1.00 16.57
C GLU A 111 -12.10 0.28 15.46
N VAL A 112 -11.40 -0.32 14.49
CA VAL A 112 -12.02 -1.10 13.42
C VAL A 112 -12.56 -2.43 13.93
N PHE A 113 -11.80 -3.13 14.78
CA PHE A 113 -12.17 -4.47 15.25
C PHE A 113 -13.22 -4.48 16.39
N THR A 114 -13.31 -3.41 17.18
CA THR A 114 -14.29 -3.33 18.29
C THR A 114 -15.67 -2.83 17.86
N SER A 115 -15.80 -2.30 16.65
CA SER A 115 -17.06 -1.79 16.11
C SER A 115 -17.52 -2.69 14.94
N PRO A 116 -18.49 -3.61 15.14
CA PRO A 116 -18.91 -4.55 14.09
C PRO A 116 -19.26 -3.87 12.75
N GLY A 117 -19.96 -2.73 12.80
CA GLY A 117 -20.30 -1.97 11.59
C GLY A 117 -19.09 -1.33 10.89
N LYS A 118 -18.03 -0.97 11.64
CA LYS A 118 -16.80 -0.44 11.03
C LYS A 118 -15.99 -1.55 10.36
N LEU A 119 -15.92 -2.72 10.96
CA LEU A 119 -15.23 -3.86 10.36
C LEU A 119 -15.86 -4.22 9.01
N ASP A 120 -17.17 -4.37 8.96
CA ASP A 120 -17.89 -4.72 7.73
C ASP A 120 -17.72 -3.64 6.64
N SER A 121 -17.85 -2.36 7.01
CA SER A 121 -17.67 -1.26 6.06
C SER A 121 -16.23 -1.16 5.55
N THR A 122 -15.25 -1.36 6.40
CA THR A 122 -13.82 -1.35 6.03
C THR A 122 -13.49 -2.52 5.10
N LEU A 123 -13.98 -3.72 5.41
CA LEU A 123 -13.79 -4.89 4.54
C LEU A 123 -14.44 -4.68 3.18
N LEU A 124 -15.65 -4.14 3.14
CA LEU A 124 -16.35 -3.82 1.90
C LEU A 124 -15.60 -2.76 1.08
N ALA A 125 -15.07 -1.72 1.73
CA ALA A 125 -14.28 -0.69 1.08
C ALA A 125 -13.00 -1.28 0.45
N VAL A 126 -12.28 -2.11 1.20
CA VAL A 126 -11.06 -2.78 0.70
C VAL A 126 -11.39 -3.72 -0.45
N THR A 127 -12.43 -4.58 -0.33
CA THR A 127 -12.81 -5.52 -1.39
C THR A 127 -13.29 -4.83 -2.68
N ASN A 128 -13.90 -3.66 -2.58
CA ASN A 128 -14.32 -2.88 -3.74
C ASN A 128 -13.17 -2.12 -4.41
N ALA A 129 -12.14 -1.78 -3.66
CA ALA A 129 -11.03 -0.97 -4.14
C ALA A 129 -9.84 -1.79 -4.65
N VAL A 130 -9.75 -3.07 -4.27
CA VAL A 130 -8.63 -3.96 -4.56
C VAL A 130 -9.05 -5.02 -5.56
N ALA A 131 -8.39 -5.07 -6.71
CA ALA A 131 -8.49 -6.21 -7.62
C ALA A 131 -7.63 -7.34 -7.08
N VAL A 132 -8.24 -8.49 -6.83
CA VAL A 132 -7.57 -9.72 -6.39
C VAL A 132 -7.60 -10.79 -7.48
N ASP A 133 -6.81 -11.85 -7.32
CA ASP A 133 -6.90 -13.01 -8.21
C ASP A 133 -8.20 -13.78 -8.00
N ASP A 134 -8.59 -14.56 -9.01
CA ASP A 134 -9.84 -15.33 -9.02
C ASP A 134 -9.87 -16.45 -7.96
N ALA A 135 -8.75 -16.75 -7.30
CA ALA A 135 -8.64 -17.75 -6.25
C ALA A 135 -8.94 -17.20 -4.85
N LEU A 136 -9.01 -15.87 -4.70
CA LEU A 136 -9.37 -15.20 -3.45
C LEU A 136 -10.85 -14.80 -3.48
N ASP A 137 -11.70 -15.58 -2.81
CA ASP A 137 -13.09 -15.20 -2.61
C ASP A 137 -13.27 -14.29 -1.37
N ASN A 138 -14.48 -13.75 -1.19
CA ASN A 138 -14.80 -12.90 -0.04
C ASN A 138 -14.65 -13.63 1.30
N GLY A 139 -14.83 -14.95 1.33
CA GLY A 139 -14.64 -15.78 2.50
C GLY A 139 -13.17 -15.92 2.86
N ASP A 140 -12.30 -16.06 1.86
CA ASP A 140 -10.85 -16.12 2.01
C ASP A 140 -10.31 -14.78 2.51
N LEU A 141 -10.79 -13.66 1.97
CA LEU A 141 -10.43 -12.31 2.42
C LEU A 141 -10.84 -12.06 3.88
N LEU A 142 -12.04 -12.50 4.27
CA LEU A 142 -12.49 -12.44 5.66
C LEU A 142 -11.64 -13.33 6.56
N SER A 143 -11.35 -14.55 6.15
CA SER A 143 -10.50 -15.48 6.89
C SER A 143 -9.09 -14.92 7.07
N LEU A 144 -8.53 -14.31 6.03
CA LEU A 144 -7.24 -13.63 6.06
C LEU A 144 -7.29 -12.45 7.05
N ALA A 145 -8.31 -11.59 6.98
CA ALA A 145 -8.46 -10.46 7.89
C ALA A 145 -8.56 -10.93 9.35
N TYR A 146 -9.32 -12.00 9.63
CA TYR A 146 -9.39 -12.59 10.97
C TYR A 146 -8.06 -13.20 11.43
N SER A 147 -7.30 -13.83 10.56
CA SER A 147 -5.98 -14.39 10.88
C SER A 147 -4.97 -13.30 11.21
N LEU A 148 -5.09 -12.14 10.53
CA LEU A 148 -4.22 -11.00 10.71
C LEU A 148 -4.63 -10.07 11.87
N ARG A 149 -5.80 -10.28 12.50
CA ARG A 149 -6.32 -9.40 13.57
C ARG A 149 -5.40 -9.24 14.79
N GLY A 150 -4.44 -10.14 14.96
CA GLY A 150 -3.46 -10.10 16.04
C GLY A 150 -2.16 -9.37 15.65
N LEU A 151 -2.00 -8.99 14.38
CA LEU A 151 -0.83 -8.23 13.94
C LEU A 151 -0.89 -6.80 14.46
N THR A 152 0.25 -6.34 14.92
CA THR A 152 0.47 -4.93 15.27
C THR A 152 1.35 -4.29 14.19
N PRO A 153 1.39 -2.96 14.10
CA PRO A 153 2.30 -2.28 13.17
C PRO A 153 3.77 -2.65 13.36
N ALA A 154 4.15 -3.16 14.56
CA ALA A 154 5.51 -3.63 14.85
C ALA A 154 5.83 -4.98 14.22
N ASP A 155 4.80 -5.75 13.85
CA ASP A 155 4.97 -7.07 13.22
C ASP A 155 5.11 -6.97 11.69
N VAL A 156 4.94 -5.76 11.13
CA VAL A 156 5.03 -5.51 9.68
C VAL A 156 6.32 -4.75 9.37
N GLU A 157 7.23 -5.40 8.68
CA GLU A 157 8.48 -4.80 8.23
C GLU A 157 8.47 -4.60 6.70
N PHE A 158 8.93 -3.43 6.28
CA PHE A 158 9.10 -3.09 4.86
C PHE A 158 10.59 -3.02 4.54
N PHE A 159 11.02 -3.77 3.55
CA PHE A 159 12.40 -3.76 3.09
C PHE A 159 12.51 -3.24 1.67
N THR A 160 13.57 -2.52 1.40
CA THR A 160 14.02 -2.30 0.03
C THR A 160 15.08 -3.36 -0.29
N ALA A 161 14.90 -4.10 -1.38
CA ALA A 161 15.90 -5.06 -1.81
C ALA A 161 17.27 -4.36 -1.96
N PRO A 162 18.36 -4.97 -1.44
CA PRO A 162 19.68 -4.37 -1.54
C PRO A 162 20.05 -4.18 -3.02
N VAL A 163 20.30 -2.95 -3.41
CA VAL A 163 20.75 -2.59 -4.76
C VAL A 163 22.28 -2.60 -4.71
N LEU A 164 22.89 -3.59 -5.34
CA LEU A 164 24.32 -3.52 -5.62
C LEU A 164 24.49 -2.42 -6.66
N GLY A 165 25.25 -1.38 -6.31
CA GLY A 165 25.54 -0.29 -7.22
C GLY A 165 26.09 -0.84 -8.51
N ILE A 166 25.36 -0.62 -9.60
CA ILE A 166 25.89 -0.81 -10.95
C ILE A 166 26.79 0.42 -11.16
N GLY A 167 28.10 0.22 -10.99
CA GLY A 167 29.11 1.21 -11.34
C GLY A 167 29.12 1.46 -12.85
#